data_5b5f1e5df6bdfcb0a332efe9c8fc47cb
#
_entry.id   5b5f1e5df6bdfcb0a332efe9c8fc47cb
#
_cell.length_a   1.000
_cell.length_b   1.000
_cell.length_c   1.000
_cell.angle_alpha   90.00
_cell.angle_beta   90.00
_cell.angle_gamma   90.00
#
_symmetry.space_group_name_H-M   'P 1'
#
loop_
_entity.id
_entity.type
_entity.pdbx_description
1 polymer ?
#
loop_
_entity_poly.entity_id
_entity_poly.type
_entity_poly.pdbx_seq_one_letter_code
_entity_poly.pdbx_strand_id
1 'polypeptide(L)'
;MPVIGVALGLPVAQPARTLRFMLQTRSTEPFKAPDVMPDSIKINRCLGAPEHGPRVLFFSGGSAINGLSQHITAYTHNSIHLITPFDSGGSSAALRQAFDMPGVGDLRQRLLALADQSAPNQRELCQLLQHRLSEHKTNEALHRELTEIISGQHELMCAVPSEARKDITSQLATLCKRLPTDFDLHMASVGNLVLAGGYLASGNDMSASVNRFSALINIRGTVRAIVDDPLHLGVHLDNGH
;
A
#
# COMPACT_ATOMS: atom_id res chain seq x y z
N MET A 1 -1.81 -32.16 -2.95
CA MET A 1 -2.43 -30.82 -2.81
C MET A 1 -1.40 -29.89 -2.17
N PRO A 2 -1.04 -28.75 -2.76
CA PRO A 2 -0.07 -27.88 -2.14
C PRO A 2 -0.69 -27.21 -0.90
N VAL A 3 -0.02 -27.35 0.22
CA VAL A 3 -0.35 -26.62 1.46
C VAL A 3 0.45 -25.33 1.45
N ILE A 4 -0.22 -24.19 1.33
CA ILE A 4 0.45 -22.89 1.48
C ILE A 4 0.50 -22.58 2.98
N GLY A 5 1.70 -22.63 3.54
CA GLY A 5 1.96 -22.24 4.93
C GLY A 5 2.59 -20.85 4.96
N VAL A 6 2.10 -19.98 5.83
CA VAL A 6 2.76 -18.72 6.14
C VAL A 6 3.71 -19.01 7.29
N ALA A 7 5.02 -19.02 7.04
CA ALA A 7 6.02 -19.11 8.09
C ALA A 7 6.32 -17.71 8.62
N LEU A 8 6.01 -17.48 9.88
CA LEU A 8 6.37 -16.28 10.61
C LEU A 8 7.83 -16.41 11.04
N GLY A 9 8.78 -15.79 10.30
CA GLY A 9 10.19 -15.74 10.68
C GLY A 9 10.36 -14.84 11.91
N LEU A 10 10.58 -15.45 13.07
CA LEU A 10 11.03 -14.74 14.26
C LEU A 10 12.55 -14.86 14.38
N PRO A 11 13.24 -13.89 14.97
CA PRO A 11 14.65 -14.05 15.29
C PRO A 11 14.83 -15.27 16.22
N VAL A 12 15.89 -16.02 15.98
CA VAL A 12 16.24 -17.31 16.56
C VAL A 12 16.02 -17.35 18.08
N ALA A 13 14.86 -17.84 18.56
CA ALA A 13 14.65 -18.42 19.89
C ALA A 13 13.19 -18.84 20.20
N GLN A 14 12.23 -18.76 19.27
CA GLN A 14 10.88 -19.30 19.53
C GLN A 14 10.39 -20.18 18.38
N PRO A 15 9.61 -21.26 18.66
CA PRO A 15 9.08 -22.11 17.59
C PRO A 15 8.13 -21.30 16.70
N ALA A 16 8.35 -21.40 15.40
CA ALA A 16 7.54 -20.70 14.39
C ALA A 16 6.04 -21.00 14.59
N ARG A 17 5.22 -19.95 14.76
CA ARG A 17 3.78 -20.08 14.70
C ARG A 17 3.38 -20.26 13.24
N THR A 18 3.05 -21.48 12.86
CA THR A 18 2.56 -21.82 11.51
C THR A 18 1.06 -21.62 11.47
N LEU A 19 0.58 -20.65 10.68
CA LEU A 19 -0.84 -20.54 10.35
C LEU A 19 -1.13 -21.48 9.15
N ARG A 20 -1.80 -22.63 9.39
CA ARG A 20 -2.21 -23.53 8.33
C ARG A 20 -3.55 -23.06 7.75
N PHE A 21 -3.55 -22.61 6.50
CA PHE A 21 -4.77 -22.46 5.73
C PHE A 21 -5.03 -23.78 4.97
N MET A 22 -6.12 -24.45 5.30
CA MET A 22 -6.64 -25.52 4.44
C MET A 22 -7.44 -24.85 3.32
N LEU A 23 -6.87 -24.79 2.13
CA LEU A 23 -7.64 -24.55 0.92
C LEU A 23 -8.41 -25.84 0.60
N GLN A 24 -9.66 -25.92 1.03
CA GLN A 24 -10.59 -26.88 0.45
C GLN A 24 -10.85 -26.42 -0.99
N THR A 25 -10.24 -27.10 -1.96
CA THR A 25 -10.66 -27.02 -3.36
C THR A 25 -12.08 -27.58 -3.43
N ARG A 26 -13.08 -26.72 -3.30
CA ARG A 26 -14.43 -27.06 -3.71
C ARG A 26 -14.44 -27.18 -5.23
N SER A 27 -15.19 -28.17 -5.71
CA SER A 27 -15.46 -28.58 -7.07
C SER A 27 -15.14 -27.55 -8.16
N THR A 28 -14.54 -28.03 -9.24
CA THR A 28 -14.26 -27.34 -10.50
C THR A 28 -15.52 -26.92 -11.29
N GLU A 29 -16.67 -26.81 -10.65
CA GLU A 29 -17.85 -26.26 -11.31
C GLU A 29 -17.62 -24.75 -11.52
N PRO A 30 -17.80 -24.25 -12.75
CA PRO A 30 -17.69 -22.81 -13.00
C PRO A 30 -18.72 -22.09 -12.15
N PHE A 31 -18.28 -21.01 -11.46
CA PHE A 31 -19.16 -20.14 -10.69
C PHE A 31 -20.28 -19.63 -11.63
N LYS A 32 -21.47 -20.22 -11.49
CA LYS A 32 -22.65 -19.74 -12.20
C LYS A 32 -23.11 -18.50 -11.46
N ALA A 33 -22.86 -17.32 -12.07
CA ALA A 33 -23.43 -16.09 -11.55
C ALA A 33 -24.94 -16.27 -11.39
N PRO A 34 -25.52 -15.90 -10.25
CA PRO A 34 -26.98 -15.99 -10.11
C PRO A 34 -27.64 -15.11 -11.18
N ASP A 35 -28.68 -15.64 -11.84
CA ASP A 35 -29.51 -14.94 -12.83
C ASP A 35 -30.36 -13.80 -12.21
N VAL A 36 -29.80 -13.13 -11.20
CA VAL A 36 -30.47 -12.02 -10.51
C VAL A 36 -30.01 -10.72 -11.18
N MET A 37 -30.89 -10.09 -11.88
CA MET A 37 -30.66 -8.73 -12.39
C MET A 37 -30.33 -7.80 -11.21
N PRO A 38 -29.27 -6.99 -11.33
CA PRO A 38 -28.94 -6.03 -10.29
C PRO A 38 -30.13 -5.10 -9.99
N ASP A 39 -30.43 -4.90 -8.70
CA ASP A 39 -31.48 -3.98 -8.26
C ASP A 39 -31.06 -2.53 -8.58
N SER A 40 -31.60 -1.99 -9.68
CA SER A 40 -31.26 -0.65 -10.16
C SER A 40 -31.58 0.45 -9.15
N ILE A 41 -32.59 0.26 -8.29
CA ILE A 41 -32.96 1.24 -7.26
C ILE A 41 -31.86 1.28 -6.19
N LYS A 42 -31.37 0.12 -5.74
CA LYS A 42 -30.28 0.05 -4.76
C LYS A 42 -28.97 0.60 -5.34
N ILE A 43 -28.67 0.25 -6.59
CA ILE A 43 -27.48 0.78 -7.29
C ILE A 43 -27.54 2.31 -7.35
N ASN A 44 -28.66 2.88 -7.82
CA ASN A 44 -28.82 4.33 -7.94
C ASN A 44 -28.74 5.04 -6.57
N ARG A 45 -29.24 4.43 -5.50
CA ARG A 45 -29.09 4.97 -4.14
C ARG A 45 -27.62 5.00 -3.71
N CYS A 46 -26.85 3.95 -3.97
CA CYS A 46 -25.41 3.93 -3.67
C CYS A 46 -24.65 4.98 -4.48
N LEU A 47 -24.94 5.11 -5.79
CA LEU A 47 -24.33 6.12 -6.66
C LEU A 47 -24.68 7.56 -6.22
N GLY A 48 -25.88 7.79 -5.71
CA GLY A 48 -26.34 9.10 -5.24
C GLY A 48 -25.80 9.52 -3.88
N ALA A 49 -25.40 8.55 -3.04
CA ALA A 49 -24.92 8.78 -1.68
C ALA A 49 -23.95 7.66 -1.25
N PRO A 50 -22.73 7.59 -1.84
CA PRO A 50 -21.80 6.50 -1.59
C PRO A 50 -21.27 6.48 -0.13
N GLU A 51 -21.32 7.59 0.60
CA GLU A 51 -21.02 7.66 2.04
C GLU A 51 -21.98 6.81 2.89
N HIS A 52 -23.18 6.53 2.37
CA HIS A 52 -24.19 5.64 2.98
C HIS A 52 -24.22 4.26 2.30
N GLY A 53 -23.28 3.98 1.40
CA GLY A 53 -23.18 2.71 0.71
C GLY A 53 -22.86 1.53 1.64
N PRO A 54 -22.96 0.29 1.13
CA PRO A 54 -22.77 -0.92 1.93
C PRO A 54 -21.34 -1.02 2.47
N ARG A 55 -21.18 -1.68 3.63
CA ARG A 55 -19.88 -2.09 4.14
C ARG A 55 -19.42 -3.33 3.40
N VAL A 56 -18.23 -3.27 2.79
CA VAL A 56 -17.64 -4.39 2.04
C VAL A 56 -16.22 -4.60 2.53
N LEU A 57 -15.88 -5.84 2.89
CA LEU A 57 -14.55 -6.21 3.34
C LEU A 57 -13.81 -6.97 2.24
N PHE A 58 -12.59 -6.51 1.93
CA PHE A 58 -11.69 -7.14 0.98
C PHE A 58 -10.43 -7.64 1.67
N PHE A 59 -10.08 -8.90 1.44
CA PHE A 59 -8.76 -9.46 1.73
C PHE A 59 -7.96 -9.53 0.45
N SER A 60 -6.85 -8.83 0.36
CA SER A 60 -6.06 -8.79 -0.86
C SER A 60 -4.62 -8.40 -0.62
N GLY A 61 -3.77 -8.73 -1.58
CA GLY A 61 -2.43 -8.18 -1.77
C GLY A 61 -2.27 -7.77 -3.22
N GLY A 62 -1.19 -7.09 -3.53
CA GLY A 62 -0.85 -6.69 -4.88
C GLY A 62 -1.86 -5.81 -5.61
N SER A 63 -1.70 -5.76 -6.93
CA SER A 63 -2.47 -4.89 -7.81
C SER A 63 -3.78 -5.50 -8.36
N ALA A 64 -4.04 -6.80 -8.12
CA ALA A 64 -5.09 -7.55 -8.78
C ALA A 64 -6.49 -6.93 -8.67
N ILE A 65 -6.82 -6.29 -7.55
CA ILE A 65 -8.14 -5.66 -7.36
C ILE A 65 -8.09 -4.13 -7.36
N ASN A 66 -7.03 -3.49 -7.87
CA ASN A 66 -6.92 -2.03 -7.90
C ASN A 66 -8.02 -1.40 -8.76
N GLY A 67 -8.31 -1.95 -9.94
CA GLY A 67 -9.41 -1.49 -10.78
C GLY A 67 -10.77 -1.58 -10.08
N LEU A 68 -11.05 -2.72 -9.42
CA LEU A 68 -12.27 -2.86 -8.62
C LEU A 68 -12.31 -1.83 -7.49
N SER A 69 -11.19 -1.59 -6.82
CA SER A 69 -11.11 -0.64 -5.71
C SER A 69 -11.36 0.81 -6.15
N GLN A 70 -10.92 1.19 -7.34
CA GLN A 70 -11.25 2.49 -7.92
C GLN A 70 -12.76 2.62 -8.21
N HIS A 71 -13.37 1.60 -8.80
CA HIS A 71 -14.78 1.63 -9.15
C HIS A 71 -15.70 1.54 -7.93
N ILE A 72 -15.33 0.79 -6.89
CA ILE A 72 -16.17 0.62 -5.70
C ILE A 72 -16.40 1.95 -4.96
N THR A 73 -15.48 2.91 -5.07
CA THR A 73 -15.62 4.24 -4.44
C THR A 73 -16.83 5.02 -4.94
N ALA A 74 -17.31 4.74 -6.16
CA ALA A 74 -18.55 5.33 -6.67
C ALA A 74 -19.81 4.80 -5.97
N TYR A 75 -19.75 3.62 -5.37
CA TYR A 75 -20.90 2.95 -4.75
C TYR A 75 -20.85 2.97 -3.22
N THR A 76 -19.65 2.99 -2.64
CA THR A 76 -19.49 3.03 -1.19
C THR A 76 -18.14 3.63 -0.79
N HIS A 77 -18.16 4.49 0.24
CA HIS A 77 -16.99 4.96 0.96
C HIS A 77 -16.72 4.12 2.23
N ASN A 78 -17.51 3.06 2.46
CA ASN A 78 -17.43 2.19 3.65
C ASN A 78 -16.72 0.86 3.36
N SER A 79 -15.95 0.80 2.25
CA SER A 79 -15.13 -0.39 1.96
C SER A 79 -13.94 -0.48 2.91
N ILE A 80 -13.61 -1.70 3.33
CA ILE A 80 -12.46 -2.02 4.20
C ILE A 80 -11.55 -2.96 3.43
N HIS A 81 -10.29 -2.59 3.31
CA HIS A 81 -9.28 -3.35 2.57
C HIS A 81 -8.18 -3.82 3.53
N LEU A 82 -8.16 -5.11 3.81
CA LEU A 82 -7.11 -5.77 4.57
C LEU A 82 -6.02 -6.25 3.60
N ILE A 83 -4.84 -5.67 3.71
CA ILE A 83 -3.73 -5.87 2.78
C ILE A 83 -2.63 -6.71 3.43
N THR A 84 -2.13 -7.69 2.69
CA THR A 84 -0.95 -8.47 3.10
C THR A 84 0.32 -7.63 2.90
N PRO A 85 1.07 -7.28 3.95
CA PRO A 85 2.27 -6.46 3.85
C PRO A 85 3.52 -7.32 3.55
N PHE A 86 3.40 -8.27 2.63
CA PHE A 86 4.45 -9.25 2.31
C PHE A 86 5.15 -8.94 0.97
N ASP A 87 4.88 -7.77 0.39
CA ASP A 87 5.50 -7.33 -0.86
C ASP A 87 7.03 -7.35 -0.72
N SER A 88 7.67 -8.16 -1.55
CA SER A 88 9.12 -8.39 -1.58
C SER A 88 9.76 -7.92 -2.87
N GLY A 89 9.08 -7.04 -3.63
CA GLY A 89 9.56 -6.51 -4.90
C GLY A 89 10.00 -5.05 -4.84
N GLY A 90 10.93 -4.67 -5.72
CA GLY A 90 11.36 -3.28 -5.95
C GLY A 90 11.74 -2.52 -4.68
N SER A 91 11.36 -1.23 -4.62
CA SER A 91 11.69 -0.37 -3.47
C SER A 91 11.04 -0.81 -2.15
N SER A 92 9.95 -1.60 -2.19
CA SER A 92 9.37 -2.17 -0.98
C SER A 92 10.32 -3.19 -0.35
N ALA A 93 10.94 -4.06 -1.15
CA ALA A 93 11.93 -5.02 -0.67
C ALA A 93 13.17 -4.33 -0.08
N ALA A 94 13.70 -3.30 -0.77
CA ALA A 94 14.84 -2.53 -0.28
C ALA A 94 14.56 -1.85 1.07
N LEU A 95 13.39 -1.23 1.23
CA LEU A 95 12.96 -0.59 2.48
C LEU A 95 12.76 -1.61 3.61
N ARG A 96 12.16 -2.77 3.30
CA ARG A 96 12.02 -3.87 4.27
C ARG A 96 13.36 -4.33 4.80
N GLN A 97 14.33 -4.52 3.90
CA GLN A 97 15.68 -4.95 4.26
C GLN A 97 16.41 -3.87 5.09
N ALA A 98 16.29 -2.59 4.71
CA ALA A 98 16.98 -1.50 5.37
C ALA A 98 16.46 -1.19 6.79
N PHE A 99 15.16 -1.40 7.04
CA PHE A 99 14.51 -0.96 8.27
C PHE A 99 13.79 -2.07 9.06
N ASP A 100 13.90 -3.33 8.63
CA ASP A 100 13.17 -4.46 9.22
C ASP A 100 11.68 -4.15 9.41
N MET A 101 11.03 -3.73 8.32
CA MET A 101 9.66 -3.20 8.32
C MET A 101 8.71 -4.03 7.45
N PRO A 102 7.38 -3.93 7.65
CA PRO A 102 6.40 -4.53 6.75
C PRO A 102 6.50 -3.96 5.33
N GLY A 103 6.03 -4.73 4.33
CA GLY A 103 5.98 -4.28 2.94
C GLY A 103 4.97 -3.14 2.74
N VAL A 104 5.37 -2.09 2.03
CA VAL A 104 4.54 -0.89 1.81
C VAL A 104 3.97 -0.77 0.40
N GLY A 105 4.47 -1.56 -0.56
CA GLY A 105 4.10 -1.43 -1.97
C GLY A 105 2.62 -1.67 -2.23
N ASP A 106 2.08 -2.77 -1.71
CA ASP A 106 0.67 -3.12 -1.85
C ASP A 106 -0.25 -2.16 -1.09
N LEU A 107 0.16 -1.75 0.12
CA LEU A 107 -0.54 -0.73 0.90
C LEU A 107 -0.65 0.58 0.12
N ARG A 108 0.48 1.09 -0.42
CA ARG A 108 0.49 2.30 -1.24
C ARG A 108 -0.43 2.19 -2.45
N GLN A 109 -0.35 1.08 -3.18
CA GLN A 109 -1.19 0.88 -4.36
C GLN A 109 -2.67 0.92 -4.02
N ARG A 110 -3.08 0.30 -2.90
CA ARG A 110 -4.46 0.31 -2.44
C ARG A 110 -4.90 1.70 -1.99
N LEU A 111 -4.08 2.41 -1.25
CA LEU A 111 -4.34 3.77 -0.82
C LEU A 111 -4.58 4.70 -2.01
N LEU A 112 -3.71 4.65 -3.02
CA LEU A 112 -3.84 5.44 -4.24
C LEU A 112 -5.07 5.05 -5.08
N ALA A 113 -5.47 3.77 -5.09
CA ALA A 113 -6.66 3.33 -5.78
C ALA A 113 -7.96 3.85 -5.14
N LEU A 114 -7.95 4.14 -3.84
CA LEU A 114 -9.08 4.68 -3.08
C LEU A 114 -9.05 6.20 -2.93
N ALA A 115 -8.01 6.88 -3.45
CA ALA A 115 -7.86 8.33 -3.32
C ALA A 115 -9.02 9.07 -3.97
N ASP A 116 -9.48 10.15 -3.31
CA ASP A 116 -10.51 11.03 -3.85
C ASP A 116 -9.96 11.88 -5.00
N GLN A 117 -10.25 11.46 -6.23
CA GLN A 117 -9.82 12.17 -7.45
C GLN A 117 -10.60 13.47 -7.72
N SER A 118 -11.66 13.76 -6.96
CA SER A 118 -12.52 14.93 -7.20
C SER A 118 -12.06 16.19 -6.47
N ALA A 119 -11.21 16.04 -5.45
CA ALA A 119 -10.69 17.17 -4.69
C ALA A 119 -9.63 17.96 -5.49
N PRO A 120 -9.57 19.30 -5.33
CA PRO A 120 -8.56 20.13 -6.00
C PRO A 120 -7.13 19.68 -5.66
N ASN A 121 -6.26 19.67 -6.67
CA ASN A 121 -4.84 19.29 -6.58
C ASN A 121 -4.59 17.84 -6.09
N GLN A 122 -5.62 17.01 -6.00
CA GLN A 122 -5.50 15.63 -5.57
C GLN A 122 -4.80 14.76 -6.63
N ARG A 123 -5.03 15.08 -7.92
CA ARG A 123 -4.37 14.40 -9.04
C ARG A 123 -2.86 14.61 -8.99
N GLU A 124 -2.41 15.83 -8.77
CA GLU A 124 -1.00 16.22 -8.70
C GLU A 124 -0.32 15.55 -7.49
N LEU A 125 -1.01 15.53 -6.35
CA LEU A 125 -0.54 14.81 -5.17
C LEU A 125 -0.39 13.30 -5.43
N CYS A 126 -1.38 12.68 -6.06
CA CYS A 126 -1.30 11.26 -6.44
C CYS A 126 -0.19 11.01 -7.48
N GLN A 127 0.04 11.93 -8.42
CA GLN A 127 1.15 11.84 -9.38
C GLN A 127 2.50 11.85 -8.66
N LEU A 128 2.73 12.76 -7.72
CA LEU A 128 3.94 12.76 -6.90
C LEU A 128 4.12 11.43 -6.15
N LEU A 129 3.08 10.93 -5.49
CA LEU A 129 3.16 9.69 -4.71
C LEU A 129 3.29 8.43 -5.58
N GLN A 130 2.91 8.50 -6.86
CA GLN A 130 3.14 7.46 -7.84
C GLN A 130 4.50 7.56 -8.52
N HIS A 131 5.12 8.74 -8.49
CA HIS A 131 6.40 8.98 -9.14
C HIS A 131 7.45 7.96 -8.70
N ARG A 132 8.21 7.47 -9.68
CA ARG A 132 9.35 6.58 -9.47
C ARG A 132 10.62 7.29 -9.90
N LEU A 133 11.62 7.22 -9.06
CA LEU A 133 12.96 7.69 -9.39
C LEU A 133 13.51 6.87 -10.58
N SER A 134 14.30 7.50 -11.43
CA SER A 134 14.78 6.89 -12.69
C SER A 134 15.64 5.65 -12.45
N GLU A 135 15.53 4.65 -13.32
CA GLU A 135 16.45 3.50 -13.35
C GLU A 135 17.77 3.80 -14.07
N HIS A 136 17.85 4.93 -14.81
CA HIS A 136 18.99 5.26 -15.68
C HIS A 136 19.92 6.33 -15.10
N LYS A 137 19.53 7.01 -14.03
CA LYS A 137 20.36 8.02 -13.34
C LYS A 137 21.33 7.34 -12.38
N THR A 138 22.45 7.99 -12.06
CA THR A 138 23.31 7.51 -10.98
C THR A 138 22.64 7.67 -9.62
N ASN A 139 23.02 6.83 -8.64
CA ASN A 139 22.40 6.90 -7.32
C ASN A 139 22.59 8.28 -6.64
N GLU A 140 23.72 8.95 -6.88
CA GLU A 140 23.97 10.32 -6.41
C GLU A 140 23.00 11.33 -7.04
N ALA A 141 22.64 11.16 -8.31
CA ALA A 141 21.67 12.01 -8.98
C ALA A 141 20.26 11.76 -8.40
N LEU A 142 19.93 10.52 -8.05
CA LEU A 142 18.66 10.16 -7.41
C LEU A 142 18.57 10.71 -5.98
N HIS A 143 19.64 10.71 -5.22
CA HIS A 143 19.71 11.37 -3.91
C HIS A 143 19.51 12.89 -4.00
N ARG A 144 20.06 13.52 -5.06
CA ARG A 144 19.79 14.95 -5.33
C ARG A 144 18.32 15.21 -5.66
N GLU A 145 17.73 14.40 -6.54
CA GLU A 145 16.31 14.48 -6.89
C GLU A 145 15.42 14.33 -5.65
N LEU A 146 15.72 13.37 -4.78
CA LEU A 146 15.01 13.20 -3.50
C LEU A 146 15.17 14.45 -2.62
N THR A 147 16.35 15.05 -2.59
CA THR A 147 16.60 16.30 -1.84
C THR A 147 15.79 17.48 -2.43
N GLU A 148 15.66 17.58 -3.75
CA GLU A 148 14.82 18.56 -4.42
C GLU A 148 13.33 18.37 -4.07
N ILE A 149 12.86 17.12 -3.98
CA ILE A 149 11.50 16.80 -3.50
C ILE A 149 11.33 17.28 -2.05
N ILE A 150 12.27 16.98 -1.16
CA ILE A 150 12.22 17.35 0.26
C ILE A 150 12.27 18.88 0.44
N SER A 151 13.08 19.59 -0.35
CA SER A 151 13.17 21.05 -0.30
C SER A 151 11.98 21.76 -0.96
N GLY A 152 11.12 21.02 -1.67
CA GLY A 152 9.98 21.56 -2.39
C GLY A 152 10.35 22.22 -3.74
N GLN A 153 11.58 22.02 -4.21
CA GLN A 153 12.07 22.59 -5.48
C GLN A 153 11.75 21.73 -6.70
N HIS A 154 11.42 20.45 -6.48
CA HIS A 154 11.05 19.54 -7.56
C HIS A 154 9.71 19.94 -8.20
N GLU A 155 9.62 19.85 -9.53
CA GLU A 155 8.44 20.29 -10.30
C GLU A 155 7.12 19.65 -9.81
N LEU A 156 7.13 18.37 -9.45
CA LEU A 156 5.96 17.68 -8.91
C LEU A 156 5.48 18.22 -7.55
N MET A 157 6.35 18.95 -6.83
CA MET A 157 5.98 19.57 -5.55
C MET A 157 5.27 20.91 -5.73
N CYS A 158 5.41 21.56 -6.88
CA CYS A 158 4.87 22.91 -7.12
C CYS A 158 3.34 22.95 -6.99
N ALA A 159 2.66 21.93 -7.49
CA ALA A 159 1.19 21.84 -7.48
C ALA A 159 0.62 21.13 -6.24
N VAL A 160 1.47 20.61 -5.35
CA VAL A 160 1.03 19.95 -4.11
C VAL A 160 0.57 21.00 -3.09
N PRO A 161 -0.61 20.86 -2.44
CA PRO A 161 -1.07 21.78 -1.40
C PRO A 161 -0.07 21.94 -0.25
N SER A 162 0.01 23.14 0.33
CA SER A 162 1.04 23.48 1.32
C SER A 162 1.07 22.55 2.53
N GLU A 163 -0.09 22.15 3.04
CA GLU A 163 -0.19 21.23 4.19
C GLU A 163 0.28 19.81 3.81
N ALA A 164 -0.14 19.30 2.65
CA ALA A 164 0.33 18.02 2.15
C ALA A 164 1.84 18.03 1.89
N ARG A 165 2.36 19.14 1.37
CA ARG A 165 3.80 19.35 1.15
C ARG A 165 4.59 19.26 2.45
N LYS A 166 4.16 19.95 3.50
CA LYS A 166 4.80 19.91 4.82
C LYS A 166 4.81 18.50 5.39
N ASP A 167 3.71 17.77 5.23
CA ASP A 167 3.58 16.42 5.75
C ASP A 167 4.50 15.45 5.01
N ILE A 168 4.55 15.50 3.67
CA ILE A 168 5.43 14.68 2.83
C ILE A 168 6.90 14.97 3.14
N THR A 169 7.29 16.25 3.16
CA THR A 169 8.69 16.64 3.43
C THR A 169 9.14 16.21 4.82
N SER A 170 8.29 16.30 5.83
CA SER A 170 8.58 15.83 7.19
C SER A 170 8.84 14.32 7.23
N GLN A 171 8.02 13.53 6.55
CA GLN A 171 8.17 12.07 6.50
C GLN A 171 9.42 11.67 5.71
N LEU A 172 9.66 12.26 4.54
CA LEU A 172 10.86 12.01 3.74
C LEU A 172 12.13 12.44 4.46
N ALA A 173 12.14 13.59 5.14
CA ALA A 173 13.28 14.03 5.95
C ALA A 173 13.59 13.07 7.11
N THR A 174 12.56 12.48 7.73
CA THR A 174 12.74 11.45 8.76
C THR A 174 13.35 10.17 8.18
N LEU A 175 12.89 9.74 7.01
CA LEU A 175 13.46 8.62 6.30
C LEU A 175 14.95 8.87 5.98
N CYS A 176 15.27 10.00 5.32
CA CYS A 176 16.62 10.32 4.87
C CYS A 176 17.65 10.36 6.00
N LYS A 177 17.26 10.76 7.20
CA LYS A 177 18.14 10.74 8.39
C LYS A 177 18.55 9.32 8.83
N ARG A 178 17.79 8.32 8.46
CA ARG A 178 17.98 6.90 8.84
C ARG A 178 18.34 6.01 7.65
N LEU A 179 18.28 6.55 6.44
CA LEU A 179 18.57 5.82 5.22
C LEU A 179 20.07 5.45 5.19
N PRO A 180 20.44 4.18 4.94
CA PRO A 180 21.83 3.81 4.71
C PRO A 180 22.46 4.64 3.59
N THR A 181 23.74 4.98 3.70
CA THR A 181 24.44 5.82 2.72
C THR A 181 24.56 5.17 1.34
N ASP A 182 24.54 3.86 1.30
CA ASP A 182 24.58 3.02 0.10
C ASP A 182 23.21 2.55 -0.38
N PHE A 183 22.13 3.09 0.20
CA PHE A 183 20.77 2.70 -0.20
C PHE A 183 20.51 2.99 -1.67
N ASP A 184 20.08 1.98 -2.40
CA ASP A 184 19.76 2.07 -3.80
C ASP A 184 18.37 2.70 -4.02
N LEU A 185 18.35 3.89 -4.62
CA LEU A 185 17.13 4.65 -4.95
C LEU A 185 16.57 4.35 -6.35
N HIS A 186 17.21 3.49 -7.15
CA HIS A 186 16.70 3.17 -8.48
C HIS A 186 15.28 2.60 -8.41
N MET A 187 14.39 3.14 -9.25
CA MET A 187 12.98 2.76 -9.28
C MET A 187 12.22 2.92 -7.95
N ALA A 188 12.81 3.59 -6.96
CA ALA A 188 12.13 3.86 -5.71
C ALA A 188 10.89 4.74 -5.94
N SER A 189 9.75 4.30 -5.39
CA SER A 189 8.51 5.08 -5.46
C SER A 189 8.46 6.10 -4.32
N VAL A 190 8.20 7.37 -4.64
CA VAL A 190 8.06 8.44 -3.64
C VAL A 190 7.02 8.07 -2.57
N GLY A 191 5.88 7.49 -2.96
CA GLY A 191 4.87 7.05 -2.00
C GLY A 191 5.33 5.93 -1.06
N ASN A 192 6.20 5.00 -1.53
CA ASN A 192 6.80 4.00 -0.65
C ASN A 192 7.76 4.68 0.35
N LEU A 193 8.56 5.64 -0.11
CA LEU A 193 9.46 6.41 0.76
C LEU A 193 8.69 7.23 1.80
N VAL A 194 7.56 7.84 1.42
CA VAL A 194 6.68 8.57 2.34
C VAL A 194 6.09 7.63 3.40
N LEU A 195 5.54 6.47 3.00
CA LEU A 195 5.02 5.48 3.96
C LEU A 195 6.11 4.97 4.92
N ALA A 196 7.30 4.67 4.41
CA ALA A 196 8.43 4.26 5.26
C ALA A 196 8.85 5.38 6.22
N GLY A 197 8.90 6.62 5.76
CA GLY A 197 9.18 7.79 6.60
C GLY A 197 8.12 7.98 7.70
N GLY A 198 6.84 7.79 7.36
CA GLY A 198 5.73 7.81 8.31
C GLY A 198 5.83 6.71 9.37
N TYR A 199 6.17 5.48 8.95
CA TYR A 199 6.42 4.34 9.83
C TYR A 199 7.54 4.67 10.85
N LEU A 200 8.68 5.15 10.37
CA LEU A 200 9.81 5.51 11.22
C LEU A 200 9.49 6.69 12.15
N ALA A 201 8.70 7.66 11.68
CA ALA A 201 8.31 8.84 12.46
C ALA A 201 7.32 8.51 13.58
N SER A 202 6.52 7.45 13.42
CA SER A 202 5.52 7.00 14.41
C SER A 202 6.04 5.91 15.36
N GLY A 203 7.35 5.71 15.46
CA GLY A 203 7.92 4.70 16.34
C GLY A 203 7.73 3.27 15.86
N ASN A 204 7.79 3.07 14.54
CA ASN A 204 7.61 1.79 13.86
C ASN A 204 6.15 1.27 13.93
N ASP A 205 5.18 2.18 13.81
CA ASP A 205 3.75 1.87 13.75
C ASP A 205 3.25 2.00 12.29
N MET A 206 2.99 0.86 11.63
CA MET A 206 2.47 0.84 10.26
C MET A 206 1.04 1.35 10.19
N SER A 207 0.23 1.08 11.19
CA SER A 207 -1.16 1.55 11.24
C SER A 207 -1.23 3.07 11.32
N ALA A 208 -0.35 3.70 12.11
CA ALA A 208 -0.23 5.17 12.18
C ALA A 208 0.24 5.76 10.84
N SER A 209 1.23 5.13 10.18
CA SER A 209 1.70 5.56 8.87
C SER A 209 0.61 5.47 7.80
N VAL A 210 -0.12 4.36 7.73
CA VAL A 210 -1.23 4.15 6.80
C VAL A 210 -2.35 5.16 7.05
N ASN A 211 -2.71 5.44 8.31
CA ASN A 211 -3.72 6.43 8.65
C ASN A 211 -3.31 7.84 8.20
N ARG A 212 -2.05 8.22 8.43
CA ARG A 212 -1.50 9.52 8.00
C ARG A 212 -1.52 9.67 6.48
N PHE A 213 -1.09 8.64 5.76
CA PHE A 213 -1.13 8.61 4.30
C PHE A 213 -2.57 8.64 3.77
N SER A 214 -3.50 7.95 4.43
CA SER A 214 -4.93 7.95 4.10
C SER A 214 -5.54 9.35 4.19
N ALA A 215 -5.22 10.07 5.27
CA ALA A 215 -5.65 11.45 5.46
C ALA A 215 -5.03 12.40 4.42
N LEU A 216 -3.74 12.21 4.09
CA LEU A 216 -3.01 13.00 3.11
C LEU A 216 -3.68 12.99 1.73
N ILE A 217 -4.14 11.83 1.28
CA ILE A 217 -4.78 11.65 -0.04
C ILE A 217 -6.30 11.51 0.03
N ASN A 218 -6.89 11.74 1.17
CA ASN A 218 -8.34 11.75 1.36
C ASN A 218 -9.04 10.51 0.78
N ILE A 219 -8.65 9.31 1.24
CA ILE A 219 -9.17 8.05 0.69
C ILE A 219 -10.65 7.86 0.98
N ARG A 220 -11.36 7.23 0.03
CA ARG A 220 -12.77 6.81 0.14
C ARG A 220 -12.85 5.34 0.51
N GLY A 221 -12.63 5.03 1.79
CA GLY A 221 -12.59 3.69 2.35
C GLY A 221 -11.61 3.58 3.52
N THR A 222 -11.30 2.36 3.93
CA THR A 222 -10.33 2.07 5.00
C THR A 222 -9.30 1.07 4.50
N VAL A 223 -8.03 1.35 4.69
CA VAL A 223 -6.92 0.42 4.39
C VAL A 223 -6.23 0.04 5.68
N ARG A 224 -5.95 -1.25 5.86
CA ARG A 224 -5.21 -1.79 7.00
C ARG A 224 -4.25 -2.88 6.53
N ALA A 225 -3.06 -2.91 7.10
CA ALA A 225 -2.23 -4.11 7.06
C ALA A 225 -2.88 -5.20 7.91
N ILE A 226 -2.83 -6.46 7.48
CA ILE A 226 -3.35 -7.59 8.28
C ILE A 226 -2.44 -7.95 9.45
N VAL A 227 -1.16 -7.55 9.37
CA VAL A 227 -0.14 -7.67 10.43
C VAL A 227 0.80 -6.48 10.36
N ASP A 228 1.37 -6.08 11.48
CA ASP A 228 2.33 -4.99 11.58
C ASP A 228 3.79 -5.49 11.70
N ASP A 229 4.00 -6.81 11.64
CA ASP A 229 5.32 -7.43 11.72
C ASP A 229 5.97 -7.59 10.34
N PRO A 230 7.32 -7.56 10.24
CA PRO A 230 8.08 -7.75 9.00
C PRO A 230 8.14 -9.21 8.57
N LEU A 231 6.98 -9.80 8.25
CA LEU A 231 6.83 -11.20 7.90
C LEU A 231 7.07 -11.47 6.41
N HIS A 232 7.50 -12.68 6.09
CA HIS A 232 7.65 -13.18 4.72
C HIS A 232 6.65 -14.30 4.43
N LEU A 233 6.15 -14.31 3.20
CA LEU A 233 5.36 -15.42 2.70
C LEU A 233 6.31 -16.53 2.25
N GLY A 234 6.18 -17.71 2.87
CA GLY A 234 6.92 -18.92 2.49
C GLY A 234 5.98 -20.02 2.01
N VAL A 235 6.49 -20.91 1.20
CA VAL A 235 5.80 -22.12 0.75
C VAL A 235 6.60 -23.35 1.20
N HIS A 236 5.96 -24.27 1.87
CA HIS A 236 6.50 -25.59 2.12
C HIS A 236 6.02 -26.55 1.04
N LEU A 237 6.95 -27.12 0.29
CA LEU A 237 6.63 -28.14 -0.71
C LEU A 237 6.60 -29.54 -0.05
N ASP A 238 5.77 -30.44 -0.60
CA ASP A 238 5.64 -31.82 -0.08
C ASP A 238 6.95 -32.64 -0.15
N ASN A 239 7.92 -32.20 -0.95
CA ASN A 239 9.27 -32.77 -1.07
C ASN A 239 10.28 -32.26 -0.04
N GLY A 240 9.86 -31.45 0.91
CA GLY A 240 10.68 -30.96 2.03
C GLY A 240 11.57 -29.74 1.72
N HIS A 241 11.36 -29.07 0.58
CA HIS A 241 12.03 -27.81 0.22
C HIS A 241 11.17 -26.59 0.55
#